data_342704b0e16cf60a3399f0f6f43b2c11
#
_entry.id   342704b0e16cf60a3399f0f6f43b2c11
#
_cell.length_a   1.000
_cell.length_b   1.000
_cell.length_c   1.000
_cell.angle_alpha   90.00
_cell.angle_beta   90.00
_cell.angle_gamma   90.00
#
_symmetry.space_group_name_H-M   'P 1'
#
loop_
_entity.id
_entity.type
_entity.pdbx_description
1 polymer ?
#
loop_
_entity_poly.entity_id
_entity_poly.type
_entity_poly.pdbx_seq_one_letter_code
_entity_poly.pdbx_strand_id
1 'polypeptide(L)'
;MMLGNTVLESRAFYAPNAKQLTGLDFDNLARRIAPEMRIDAQPEWVVRQFRSQYPDASPLDLFHRIVTTARSWRGQVIEAEERAKAGAPAFVYQLDFEQAEHTDDIGLSFGTVPEPSMEQQAMSVRIMDAFVRFARTGNPGWQPYSLAQRET
;
A
#
# COMPACT_ATOMS: atom_id res chain seq x y z
N MET A 1 3.51 0.48 -17.82
CA MET A 1 3.66 -0.43 -16.66
C MET A 1 2.53 -0.17 -15.67
N MET A 2 2.07 -1.18 -14.95
CA MET A 2 1.12 -1.03 -13.84
C MET A 2 1.77 -1.56 -12.55
N LEU A 3 1.67 -0.80 -11.46
CA LEU A 3 2.30 -1.05 -10.17
C LEU A 3 1.23 -0.94 -9.08
N GLY A 4 1.27 -1.82 -8.10
CA GLY A 4 0.30 -1.74 -7.00
C GLY A 4 0.71 -2.53 -5.76
N ASN A 5 0.06 -2.21 -4.65
CA ASN A 5 0.16 -2.95 -3.40
C ASN A 5 -1.13 -2.78 -2.58
N THR A 6 -1.25 -3.58 -1.53
CA THR A 6 -2.31 -3.42 -0.53
C THR A 6 -1.92 -2.37 0.52
N VAL A 7 -2.91 -1.76 1.18
CA VAL A 7 -2.69 -0.66 2.14
C VAL A 7 -1.97 -1.11 3.41
N LEU A 8 -2.11 -2.37 3.79
CA LEU A 8 -1.54 -2.95 5.02
C LEU A 8 -0.65 -4.17 4.76
N GLU A 9 0.11 -4.16 3.64
CA GLU A 9 1.05 -5.23 3.26
C GLU A 9 1.84 -5.81 4.44
N SER A 10 2.33 -4.95 5.32
CA SER A 10 3.19 -5.39 6.41
C SER A 10 2.47 -6.22 7.47
N ARG A 11 1.14 -6.16 7.57
CA ARG A 11 0.39 -6.82 8.64
C ARG A 11 0.54 -8.34 8.58
N ALA A 12 0.57 -8.92 7.39
CA ALA A 12 0.76 -10.36 7.17
C ALA A 12 2.14 -10.89 7.61
N PHE A 13 3.13 -10.01 7.79
CA PHE A 13 4.51 -10.43 8.13
C PHE A 13 4.83 -10.35 9.62
N TYR A 14 3.89 -9.92 10.47
CA TYR A 14 4.10 -9.79 11.92
C TYR A 14 3.03 -10.57 12.68
N ALA A 15 3.42 -11.68 13.28
CA ALA A 15 2.52 -12.38 14.19
C ALA A 15 2.09 -11.46 15.35
N PRO A 16 0.88 -11.60 15.92
CA PRO A 16 0.39 -10.73 16.99
C PRO A 16 1.33 -10.63 18.21
N ASN A 17 2.11 -11.66 18.48
CA ASN A 17 3.11 -11.71 19.55
C ASN A 17 4.54 -11.38 19.07
N ALA A 18 4.70 -10.85 17.88
CA ALA A 18 6.00 -10.46 17.37
C ALA A 18 6.68 -9.44 18.31
N LYS A 19 8.00 -9.57 18.47
CA LYS A 19 8.80 -8.70 19.33
C LYS A 19 8.61 -7.21 19.04
N GLN A 20 8.41 -6.88 17.78
CA GLN A 20 8.18 -5.52 17.31
C GLN A 20 6.85 -4.92 17.83
N LEU A 21 5.84 -5.78 18.04
CA LEU A 21 4.48 -5.37 18.40
C LEU A 21 4.20 -5.49 19.90
N THR A 22 4.93 -6.34 20.63
CA THR A 22 4.72 -6.55 22.06
C THR A 22 4.98 -5.26 22.85
N GLY A 23 3.97 -4.77 23.58
CA GLY A 23 4.06 -3.53 24.35
C GLY A 23 4.23 -2.28 23.49
N LEU A 24 3.75 -2.30 22.23
CA LEU A 24 3.79 -1.16 21.33
C LEU A 24 2.84 -0.05 21.82
N ASP A 25 3.38 1.16 21.94
CA ASP A 25 2.68 2.38 22.33
C ASP A 25 3.25 3.59 21.54
N PHE A 26 2.66 4.78 21.74
CA PHE A 26 3.13 5.99 21.06
C PHE A 26 4.54 6.43 21.50
N ASP A 27 4.95 6.12 22.73
CA ASP A 27 6.25 6.55 23.27
C ASP A 27 7.41 5.72 22.68
N ASN A 28 7.13 4.47 22.30
CA ASN A 28 8.14 3.58 21.75
C ASN A 28 7.99 3.35 20.22
N LEU A 29 6.92 3.81 19.59
CA LEU A 29 6.63 3.56 18.17
C LEU A 29 7.81 3.94 17.25
N ALA A 30 8.39 5.13 17.41
CA ALA A 30 9.51 5.59 16.60
C ALA A 30 10.70 4.61 16.67
N ARG A 31 11.06 4.19 17.87
CA ARG A 31 12.14 3.21 18.08
C ARG A 31 11.80 1.83 17.49
N ARG A 32 10.52 1.44 17.50
CA ARG A 32 10.08 0.14 16.97
C ARG A 32 10.06 0.11 15.45
N ILE A 33 9.69 1.20 14.78
CA ILE A 33 9.67 1.27 13.33
C ILE A 33 11.06 1.48 12.72
N ALA A 34 11.99 2.09 13.43
CA ALA A 34 13.32 2.46 12.90
C ALA A 34 14.03 1.32 12.13
N PRO A 35 14.21 0.10 12.69
CA PRO A 35 14.86 -1.01 11.98
C PRO A 35 14.00 -1.57 10.84
N GLU A 36 12.70 -1.31 10.86
CA GLU A 36 11.74 -1.87 9.90
C GLU A 36 11.57 -1.00 8.65
N MET A 37 11.80 0.31 8.76
CA MET A 37 11.61 1.25 7.65
C MET A 37 12.61 1.03 6.50
N ARG A 38 13.86 0.66 6.80
CA ARG A 38 14.93 0.49 5.80
C ARG A 38 15.13 1.71 4.89
N ILE A 39 14.89 2.89 5.41
CA ILE A 39 15.06 4.17 4.74
C ILE A 39 15.85 5.13 5.62
N ASP A 40 16.56 6.06 5.01
CA ASP A 40 17.24 7.14 5.72
C ASP A 40 16.26 8.29 6.00
N ALA A 41 15.50 8.14 7.08
CA ALA A 41 14.57 9.15 7.58
C ALA A 41 14.50 9.07 9.11
N GLN A 42 14.32 10.23 9.75
CA GLN A 42 14.18 10.31 11.22
C GLN A 42 12.85 9.66 11.66
N PRO A 43 12.87 8.58 12.43
CA PRO A 43 11.65 7.83 12.79
C PRO A 43 10.61 8.70 13.50
N GLU A 44 11.03 9.61 14.38
CA GLU A 44 10.16 10.51 15.11
C GLU A 44 9.45 11.49 14.18
N TRP A 45 10.13 11.97 13.15
CA TRP A 45 9.52 12.81 12.12
C TRP A 45 8.47 12.01 11.33
N VAL A 46 8.80 10.79 10.91
CA VAL A 46 7.87 9.91 10.19
C VAL A 46 6.62 9.65 11.02
N VAL A 47 6.77 9.29 12.29
CA VAL A 47 5.63 9.07 13.20
C VAL A 47 4.76 10.33 13.30
N ARG A 48 5.36 11.52 13.43
CA ARG A 48 4.58 12.77 13.47
C ARG A 48 3.78 13.00 12.20
N GLN A 49 4.36 12.76 11.01
CA GLN A 49 3.65 12.92 9.74
C GLN A 49 2.45 11.97 9.66
N PHE A 50 2.64 10.70 9.96
CA PHE A 50 1.56 9.72 9.93
C PHE A 50 0.48 9.99 10.97
N ARG A 51 0.82 10.40 12.18
CA ARG A 51 -0.17 10.81 13.18
C ARG A 51 -0.98 12.04 12.77
N SER A 52 -0.37 12.98 12.08
CA SER A 52 -1.08 14.14 11.53
C SER A 52 -2.09 13.74 10.46
N GLN A 53 -1.75 12.75 9.63
CA GLN A 53 -2.61 12.27 8.56
C GLN A 53 -3.68 11.29 9.05
N TYR A 54 -3.38 10.52 10.09
CA TYR A 54 -4.26 9.48 10.67
C TYR A 54 -4.40 9.71 12.19
N PRO A 55 -5.12 10.76 12.61
CA PRO A 55 -5.16 11.18 14.01
C PRO A 55 -5.79 10.13 14.95
N ASP A 56 -6.72 9.34 14.42
CA ASP A 56 -7.45 8.32 15.18
C ASP A 56 -6.79 6.93 15.13
N ALA A 57 -5.66 6.79 14.41
CA ALA A 57 -4.99 5.51 14.27
C ALA A 57 -4.28 5.10 15.56
N SER A 58 -4.40 3.84 15.94
CA SER A 58 -3.65 3.24 17.04
C SER A 58 -2.15 3.15 16.74
N PRO A 59 -1.28 2.97 17.76
CA PRO A 59 0.14 2.70 17.54
C PRO A 59 0.39 1.51 16.59
N LEU A 60 -0.44 0.47 16.68
CA LEU A 60 -0.37 -0.71 15.84
C LEU A 60 -0.70 -0.39 14.37
N ASP A 61 -1.77 0.36 14.14
CA ASP A 61 -2.15 0.78 12.78
C ASP A 61 -1.07 1.67 12.16
N LEU A 62 -0.53 2.60 12.94
CA LEU A 62 0.57 3.45 12.46
C LEU A 62 1.83 2.63 12.15
N PHE A 63 2.18 1.65 13.00
CA PHE A 63 3.29 0.75 12.73
C PHE A 63 3.14 0.09 11.36
N HIS A 64 1.99 -0.54 11.11
CA HIS A 64 1.75 -1.24 9.85
C HIS A 64 1.72 -0.30 8.64
N ARG A 65 1.07 0.86 8.75
CA ARG A 65 1.05 1.86 7.67
C ARG A 65 2.44 2.39 7.33
N ILE A 66 3.23 2.73 8.34
CA ILE A 66 4.60 3.25 8.16
C ILE A 66 5.49 2.18 7.52
N VAL A 67 5.46 0.95 8.05
CA VAL A 67 6.29 -0.14 7.54
C VAL A 67 5.88 -0.53 6.11
N THR A 68 4.58 -0.61 5.82
CA THR A 68 4.07 -0.83 4.46
C THR A 68 4.56 0.27 3.51
N THR A 69 4.42 1.52 3.91
CA THR A 69 4.88 2.66 3.08
C THR A 69 6.37 2.58 2.80
N ALA A 70 7.16 2.32 3.82
CA ALA A 70 8.62 2.30 3.67
C ALA A 70 9.14 1.11 2.84
N ARG A 71 8.49 -0.05 2.95
CA ARG A 71 8.98 -1.29 2.32
C ARG A 71 8.37 -1.58 0.95
N SER A 72 7.09 -1.24 0.76
CA SER A 72 6.34 -1.58 -0.46
C SER A 72 6.02 -0.32 -1.27
N TRP A 73 5.26 0.59 -0.71
CA TRP A 73 4.72 1.74 -1.43
C TRP A 73 5.80 2.68 -1.99
N ARG A 74 6.81 3.01 -1.19
CA ARG A 74 7.89 3.92 -1.60
C ARG A 74 8.61 3.44 -2.86
N GLY A 75 8.90 2.14 -2.98
CA GLY A 75 9.56 1.57 -4.15
C GLY A 75 8.76 1.79 -5.43
N GLN A 76 7.45 1.60 -5.38
CA GLN A 76 6.54 1.79 -6.50
C GLN A 76 6.45 3.26 -6.92
N VAL A 77 6.39 4.17 -5.94
CA VAL A 77 6.38 5.61 -6.23
C VAL A 77 7.69 6.04 -6.91
N ILE A 78 8.84 5.60 -6.41
CA ILE A 78 10.14 5.89 -7.03
C ILE A 78 10.18 5.38 -8.48
N GLU A 79 9.72 4.16 -8.73
CA GLU A 79 9.70 3.62 -10.09
C GLU A 79 8.76 4.40 -11.00
N ALA A 80 7.58 4.76 -10.51
CA ALA A 80 6.63 5.58 -11.25
C ALA A 80 7.21 6.96 -11.59
N GLU A 81 7.92 7.60 -10.64
CA GLU A 81 8.61 8.87 -10.86
C GLU A 81 9.69 8.77 -11.93
N GLU A 82 10.55 7.76 -11.87
CA GLU A 82 11.61 7.56 -12.88
C GLU A 82 11.03 7.29 -14.27
N ARG A 83 9.94 6.54 -14.36
CA ARG A 83 9.25 6.34 -15.65
C ARG A 83 8.61 7.61 -16.15
N ALA A 84 7.98 8.40 -15.30
CA ALA A 84 7.39 9.69 -15.69
C ALA A 84 8.47 10.67 -16.20
N LYS A 85 9.64 10.73 -15.53
CA LYS A 85 10.79 11.50 -15.99
C LYS A 85 11.30 11.04 -17.37
N ALA A 86 11.25 9.74 -17.64
CA ALA A 86 11.63 9.14 -18.93
C ALA A 86 10.53 9.24 -20.01
N GLY A 87 9.39 9.88 -19.71
CA GLY A 87 8.26 9.96 -20.66
C GLY A 87 7.53 8.63 -20.89
N ALA A 88 7.72 7.64 -20.02
CA ALA A 88 7.10 6.33 -20.12
C ALA A 88 5.93 6.20 -19.13
N PRO A 89 4.72 5.76 -19.55
CA PRO A 89 3.57 5.68 -18.67
C PRO A 89 3.76 4.63 -17.58
N ALA A 90 3.44 5.01 -16.34
CA ALA A 90 3.26 4.13 -15.21
C ALA A 90 1.89 4.39 -14.59
N PHE A 91 1.15 3.34 -14.30
CA PHE A 91 -0.15 3.40 -13.63
C PHE A 91 0.02 2.80 -12.26
N VAL A 92 -0.33 3.57 -11.22
CA VAL A 92 -0.14 3.16 -9.83
C VAL A 92 -1.49 2.97 -9.17
N TYR A 93 -1.62 1.95 -8.33
CA TYR A 93 -2.80 1.75 -7.49
C TYR A 93 -2.41 1.31 -6.08
N GLN A 94 -3.25 1.62 -5.12
CA GLN A 94 -3.22 1.04 -3.79
C GLN A 94 -4.59 0.43 -3.48
N LEU A 95 -4.62 -0.85 -3.13
CA LEU A 95 -5.85 -1.50 -2.70
C LEU A 95 -6.04 -1.25 -1.20
N ASP A 96 -7.03 -0.43 -0.86
CA ASP A 96 -7.43 -0.12 0.51
C ASP A 96 -8.77 -0.77 0.92
N PHE A 97 -9.39 -1.49 -0.01
CA PHE A 97 -10.65 -2.20 0.21
C PHE A 97 -10.53 -3.18 1.38
N GLU A 98 -11.44 -3.08 2.35
CA GLU A 98 -11.47 -3.90 3.57
C GLU A 98 -10.15 -3.92 4.36
N GLN A 99 -9.35 -2.85 4.30
CA GLN A 99 -8.03 -2.79 4.94
C GLN A 99 -7.07 -3.87 4.42
N ALA A 100 -7.08 -4.12 3.11
CA ALA A 100 -6.37 -5.20 2.45
C ALA A 100 -4.94 -5.41 2.94
N GLU A 101 -4.61 -6.64 3.26
CA GLU A 101 -3.30 -7.12 3.66
C GLU A 101 -2.57 -7.80 2.48
N HIS A 102 -1.35 -8.22 2.70
CA HIS A 102 -0.57 -8.94 1.67
C HIS A 102 -1.33 -10.14 1.12
N THR A 103 -1.46 -10.21 -0.20
CA THR A 103 -2.17 -11.23 -0.98
C THR A 103 -3.69 -11.11 -1.09
N ASP A 104 -4.34 -10.18 -0.37
CA ASP A 104 -5.79 -10.02 -0.46
C ASP A 104 -6.26 -9.57 -1.86
N ASP A 105 -5.38 -8.91 -2.61
CA ASP A 105 -5.62 -8.54 -4.00
C ASP A 105 -5.65 -9.73 -4.96
N ILE A 106 -5.03 -10.87 -4.62
CA ILE A 106 -4.94 -12.04 -5.51
C ILE A 106 -6.33 -12.63 -5.75
N GLY A 107 -7.06 -12.94 -4.69
CA GLY A 107 -8.41 -13.49 -4.79
C GLY A 107 -9.36 -12.60 -5.57
N LEU A 108 -9.28 -11.29 -5.35
CA LEU A 108 -10.07 -10.28 -6.07
C LEU A 108 -9.65 -10.20 -7.55
N SER A 109 -8.36 -10.22 -7.83
CA SER A 109 -7.82 -10.09 -9.20
C SER A 109 -8.15 -11.26 -10.12
N PHE A 110 -8.41 -12.43 -9.54
CA PHE A 110 -8.75 -13.65 -10.29
C PHE A 110 -10.21 -14.08 -10.11
N GLY A 111 -11.02 -13.36 -9.33
CA GLY A 111 -12.40 -13.75 -9.05
C GLY A 111 -12.52 -15.06 -8.27
N THR A 112 -11.54 -15.38 -7.42
CA THR A 112 -11.44 -16.65 -6.70
C THR A 112 -11.68 -16.51 -5.19
N VAL A 113 -12.21 -15.37 -4.74
CA VAL A 113 -12.61 -15.18 -3.33
C VAL A 113 -13.71 -16.18 -3.00
N PRO A 114 -13.54 -17.05 -1.98
CA PRO A 114 -14.57 -18.01 -1.59
C PRO A 114 -15.79 -17.28 -1.00
N GLU A 115 -17.00 -17.65 -1.45
CA GLU A 115 -18.27 -17.09 -0.94
C GLU A 115 -18.25 -15.55 -0.80
N PRO A 116 -17.91 -14.80 -1.88
CA PRO A 116 -17.67 -13.37 -1.77
C PRO A 116 -18.94 -12.60 -1.45
N SER A 117 -18.82 -11.54 -0.65
CA SER A 117 -19.90 -10.56 -0.48
C SER A 117 -20.19 -9.83 -1.80
N MET A 118 -21.31 -9.09 -1.86
CA MET A 118 -21.61 -8.27 -3.04
C MET A 118 -20.55 -7.19 -3.28
N GLU A 119 -20.00 -6.62 -2.21
CA GLU A 119 -18.93 -5.62 -2.28
C GLU A 119 -17.64 -6.23 -2.80
N GLN A 120 -17.28 -7.43 -2.34
CA GLN A 120 -16.12 -8.18 -2.83
C GLN A 120 -16.27 -8.58 -4.30
N GLN A 121 -17.47 -8.99 -4.72
CA GLN A 121 -17.76 -9.27 -6.13
C GLN A 121 -17.59 -7.99 -6.99
N ALA A 122 -18.14 -6.87 -6.54
CA ALA A 122 -18.04 -5.59 -7.26
C ALA A 122 -16.57 -5.12 -7.35
N MET A 123 -15.80 -5.24 -6.26
CA MET A 123 -14.38 -4.92 -6.26
C MET A 123 -13.58 -5.84 -7.17
N SER A 124 -13.85 -7.14 -7.14
CA SER A 124 -13.23 -8.13 -8.01
C SER A 124 -13.45 -7.80 -9.49
N VAL A 125 -14.68 -7.48 -9.89
CA VAL A 125 -14.98 -7.05 -11.28
C VAL A 125 -14.14 -5.83 -11.65
N ARG A 126 -14.07 -4.80 -10.80
CA ARG A 126 -13.28 -3.59 -11.07
C ARG A 126 -11.79 -3.88 -11.28
N ILE A 127 -11.19 -4.73 -10.43
CA ILE A 127 -9.77 -5.09 -10.53
C ILE A 127 -9.52 -5.91 -11.79
N MET A 128 -10.32 -6.94 -12.05
CA MET A 128 -10.21 -7.77 -13.24
C MET A 128 -10.35 -6.95 -14.52
N ASP A 129 -11.33 -6.06 -14.59
CA ASP A 129 -11.54 -5.18 -15.74
C ASP A 129 -10.32 -4.28 -15.98
N ALA A 130 -9.76 -3.70 -14.93
CA ALA A 130 -8.56 -2.88 -15.02
C ALA A 130 -7.36 -3.67 -15.55
N PHE A 131 -7.14 -4.90 -15.05
CA PHE A 131 -6.03 -5.75 -15.50
C PHE A 131 -6.21 -6.22 -16.93
N VAL A 132 -7.41 -6.66 -17.31
CA VAL A 132 -7.73 -7.07 -18.68
C VAL A 132 -7.60 -5.90 -19.64
N ARG A 133 -8.10 -4.73 -19.24
CA ARG A 133 -8.01 -3.51 -20.04
C ARG A 133 -6.55 -3.10 -20.23
N PHE A 134 -5.75 -3.10 -19.16
CA PHE A 134 -4.33 -2.82 -19.25
C PHE A 134 -3.61 -3.82 -20.16
N ALA A 135 -3.88 -5.11 -20.04
CA ALA A 135 -3.27 -6.14 -20.89
C ALA A 135 -3.59 -5.95 -22.39
N ARG A 136 -4.81 -5.47 -22.71
CA ARG A 136 -5.27 -5.27 -24.08
C ARG A 136 -4.82 -3.95 -24.69
N THR A 137 -4.75 -2.90 -23.90
CA THR A 137 -4.60 -1.52 -24.39
C THR A 137 -3.39 -0.77 -23.85
N GLY A 138 -2.74 -1.31 -22.81
CA GLY A 138 -1.69 -0.60 -22.07
C GLY A 138 -2.23 0.47 -21.11
N ASN A 139 -3.57 0.59 -20.94
CA ASN A 139 -4.21 1.58 -20.08
C ASN A 139 -5.28 0.90 -19.20
N PRO A 140 -5.16 0.93 -17.86
CA PRO A 140 -6.12 0.27 -16.97
C PRO A 140 -7.44 1.05 -16.76
N GLY A 141 -7.49 2.30 -17.20
CA GLY A 141 -8.70 3.13 -17.12
C GLY A 141 -8.59 4.37 -16.25
N TRP A 142 -7.41 4.62 -15.69
CA TRP A 142 -7.11 5.88 -14.99
C TRP A 142 -5.88 6.56 -15.62
N GLN A 143 -5.57 7.75 -15.14
CA GLN A 143 -4.45 8.52 -15.67
C GLN A 143 -3.10 7.91 -15.25
N PRO A 144 -2.08 7.99 -16.10
CA PRO A 144 -0.74 7.58 -15.71
C PRO A 144 -0.20 8.54 -14.63
N TYR A 145 0.63 8.01 -13.75
CA TYR A 145 1.34 8.79 -12.74
C TYR A 145 2.12 9.94 -13.37
N SER A 146 1.94 11.13 -12.83
CA SER A 146 2.68 12.33 -13.23
C SER A 146 3.40 12.95 -12.05
N LEU A 147 4.51 13.66 -12.30
CA LEU A 147 5.25 14.37 -11.25
C LEU A 147 4.44 15.53 -10.64
N ALA A 148 3.44 16.04 -11.39
CA ALA A 148 2.63 17.17 -10.96
C ALA A 148 1.47 16.75 -10.05
N GLN A 149 0.81 15.65 -10.35
CA GLN A 149 -0.44 15.23 -9.69
C GLN A 149 -0.26 13.98 -8.82
N ARG A 150 0.74 13.13 -9.14
CA ARG A 150 1.05 11.91 -8.38
C ARG A 150 -0.15 10.98 -8.20
N GLU A 151 -0.86 10.74 -9.29
CA GLU A 151 -2.06 9.88 -9.32
C GLU A 151 -1.74 8.44 -8.86
N THR A 152 -2.61 7.93 -7.99
CA THR A 152 -2.51 6.56 -7.46
C THR A 152 -3.90 5.97 -7.24
#